data_f6100636554eac5a349c659fb34dcb9c
#
_entry.id   f6100636554eac5a349c659fb34dcb9c
#
_cell.length_a   1.000
_cell.length_b   1.000
_cell.length_c   1.000
_cell.angle_alpha   90.00
_cell.angle_beta   90.00
_cell.angle_gamma   90.00
#
_symmetry.space_group_name_H-M   'P 1'
#
loop_
_entity.id
_entity.type
_entity.pdbx_description
1 polymer ?
#
loop_
_entity_poly.entity_id
_entity_poly.type
_entity_poly.pdbx_seq_one_letter_code
_entity_poly.pdbx_strand_id
1 'polypeptide(L)'
;MKRKYPPLEIVAPAIFALVFMVMLIYSKFEPNVEDVDAAYVREHSGMPGYVVVDARPEESYLGKSPRPGVPGGHIPGAVNFPHENLAGRTDIVAGLLAKAGITKDKTVIIYCNAGVLSERLADQLVRRFNFQPSRVKNYRGSTVEWVQDPRNVLLPPDHETGFAEDTASQRFMGK
;
A
#
# COMPACT_ATOMS: atom_id res chain seq x y z
N MET A 1 15.17 -57.55 13.37
CA MET A 1 15.61 -56.16 13.13
C MET A 1 14.66 -55.22 13.86
N LYS A 2 15.12 -54.43 14.85
CA LYS A 2 14.29 -53.44 15.52
C LYS A 2 14.06 -52.26 14.56
N ARG A 3 12.79 -51.85 14.35
CA ARG A 3 12.46 -50.67 13.51
C ARG A 3 13.19 -49.44 14.06
N LYS A 4 13.97 -48.79 13.22
CA LYS A 4 14.81 -47.66 13.57
C LYS A 4 14.00 -46.33 13.70
N TYR A 5 12.72 -46.37 13.30
CA TYR A 5 11.83 -45.23 13.31
C TYR A 5 10.48 -45.55 13.94
N PRO A 6 9.82 -44.62 14.64
CA PRO A 6 8.49 -44.83 15.20
C PRO A 6 7.46 -45.15 14.09
N PRO A 7 6.42 -45.89 14.38
CA PRO A 7 5.38 -46.19 13.40
C PRO A 7 4.66 -44.93 12.95
N LEU A 8 4.22 -44.95 11.69
CA LEU A 8 3.56 -43.81 11.04
C LEU A 8 2.31 -43.31 11.81
N GLU A 9 1.64 -44.23 12.47
CA GLU A 9 0.43 -43.98 13.30
C GLU A 9 0.71 -43.04 14.49
N ILE A 10 1.96 -43.01 14.98
CA ILE A 10 2.40 -42.10 16.06
C ILE A 10 2.96 -40.77 15.48
N VAL A 11 3.64 -40.86 14.34
CA VAL A 11 4.30 -39.70 13.72
C VAL A 11 3.31 -38.78 13.02
N ALA A 12 2.32 -39.33 12.34
CA ALA A 12 1.35 -38.55 11.56
C ALA A 12 0.52 -37.57 12.41
N PRO A 13 -0.05 -37.95 13.57
CA PRO A 13 -0.76 -36.99 14.42
C PRO A 13 0.15 -35.91 15.02
N ALA A 14 1.41 -36.25 15.34
CA ALA A 14 2.37 -35.27 15.85
C ALA A 14 2.75 -34.23 14.80
N ILE A 15 2.94 -34.65 13.54
CA ILE A 15 3.19 -33.72 12.42
C ILE A 15 1.95 -32.84 12.19
N PHE A 16 0.75 -33.42 12.19
CA PHE A 16 -0.49 -32.69 12.02
C PHE A 16 -0.68 -31.63 13.12
N ALA A 17 -0.46 -32.00 14.38
CA ALA A 17 -0.55 -31.06 15.51
C ALA A 17 0.49 -29.94 15.39
N LEU A 18 1.72 -30.24 14.95
CA LEU A 18 2.76 -29.25 14.72
C LEU A 18 2.38 -28.27 13.60
N VAL A 19 1.92 -28.79 12.46
CA VAL A 19 1.47 -27.97 11.32
C VAL A 19 0.28 -27.10 11.72
N PHE A 20 -0.68 -27.66 12.44
CA PHE A 20 -1.85 -26.91 12.93
C PHE A 20 -1.45 -25.83 13.94
N MET A 21 -0.53 -26.12 14.85
CA MET A 21 0.01 -25.14 15.80
C MET A 21 0.77 -24.02 15.06
N VAL A 22 1.55 -24.35 14.04
CA VAL A 22 2.24 -23.38 13.19
C VAL A 22 1.21 -22.52 12.45
N MET A 23 0.18 -23.08 11.86
CA MET A 23 -0.91 -22.33 11.23
C MET A 23 -1.62 -21.38 12.21
N LEU A 24 -1.89 -21.81 13.45
CA LEU A 24 -2.47 -20.94 14.49
C LEU A 24 -1.54 -19.80 14.89
N ILE A 25 -0.23 -20.05 14.94
CA ILE A 25 0.76 -19.02 15.21
C ILE A 25 0.79 -18.03 14.03
N TYR A 26 0.86 -18.51 12.80
CA TYR A 26 0.86 -17.65 11.61
C TYR A 26 -0.43 -16.83 11.49
N SER A 27 -1.61 -17.39 11.79
CA SER A 27 -2.89 -16.66 11.75
C SER A 27 -2.96 -15.47 12.74
N LYS A 28 -2.21 -15.53 13.84
CA LYS A 28 -2.09 -14.41 14.79
C LYS A 28 -1.14 -13.31 14.35
N PHE A 29 -0.31 -13.58 13.34
CA PHE A 29 0.66 -12.63 12.79
C PHE A 29 0.19 -11.94 11.49
N GLU A 30 -1.06 -12.21 11.04
CA GLU A 30 -1.60 -11.42 9.94
C GLU A 30 -1.78 -9.97 10.41
N PRO A 31 -1.22 -8.99 9.71
CA PRO A 31 -1.45 -7.59 10.04
C PRO A 31 -2.94 -7.31 9.81
N ASN A 32 -3.63 -6.97 10.87
CA ASN A 32 -5.04 -6.60 10.79
C ASN A 32 -5.15 -5.16 10.25
N VAL A 33 -4.89 -5.02 8.94
CA VAL A 33 -5.12 -3.77 8.22
C VAL A 33 -6.59 -3.67 7.90
N GLU A 34 -7.21 -2.58 8.30
CA GLU A 34 -8.63 -2.33 8.08
C GLU A 34 -8.90 -1.94 6.63
N ASP A 35 -9.88 -2.61 6.01
CA ASP A 35 -10.42 -2.18 4.72
C ASP A 35 -11.37 -1.00 4.94
N VAL A 36 -11.26 0.02 4.09
CA VAL A 36 -12.11 1.22 4.10
C VAL A 36 -12.79 1.41 2.75
N ASP A 37 -13.88 2.18 2.75
CA ASP A 37 -14.68 2.47 1.57
C ASP A 37 -14.36 3.85 0.95
N ALA A 38 -15.00 4.15 -0.18
CA ALA A 38 -14.85 5.42 -0.88
C ALA A 38 -15.30 6.64 -0.04
N ALA A 39 -16.27 6.46 0.87
CA ALA A 39 -16.73 7.54 1.73
C ALA A 39 -15.63 7.94 2.72
N TYR A 40 -14.99 6.96 3.34
CA TYR A 40 -13.85 7.19 4.22
C TYR A 40 -12.70 7.91 3.50
N VAL A 41 -12.37 7.48 2.28
CA VAL A 41 -11.31 8.12 1.48
C VAL A 41 -11.65 9.58 1.18
N ARG A 42 -12.89 9.88 0.75
CA ARG A 42 -13.33 11.26 0.50
C ARG A 42 -13.23 12.14 1.73
N GLU A 43 -13.66 11.62 2.87
CA GLU A 43 -13.66 12.37 4.13
C GLU A 43 -12.25 12.74 4.58
N HIS A 44 -11.28 11.85 4.38
CA HIS A 44 -9.94 12.01 4.95
C HIS A 44 -8.88 12.49 3.95
N SER A 45 -9.21 12.53 2.65
CA SER A 45 -8.29 13.01 1.62
C SER A 45 -7.97 14.50 1.83
N GLY A 46 -6.69 14.83 1.92
CA GLY A 46 -6.21 16.19 2.19
C GLY A 46 -6.31 16.65 3.65
N MET A 47 -6.82 15.82 4.57
CA MET A 47 -6.87 16.17 6.00
C MET A 47 -5.48 16.08 6.65
N PRO A 48 -5.14 17.01 7.56
CA PRO A 48 -3.94 16.88 8.39
C PRO A 48 -3.92 15.53 9.14
N GLY A 49 -2.75 14.88 9.17
CA GLY A 49 -2.58 13.57 9.81
C GLY A 49 -2.98 12.37 8.94
N TYR A 50 -3.41 12.60 7.70
CA TYR A 50 -3.68 11.56 6.72
C TYR A 50 -2.80 11.70 5.48
N VAL A 51 -2.55 10.60 4.80
CA VAL A 51 -1.95 10.57 3.47
C VAL A 51 -2.63 9.48 2.65
N VAL A 52 -3.14 9.86 1.49
CA VAL A 52 -3.71 8.91 0.50
C VAL A 52 -2.60 8.52 -0.46
N VAL A 53 -2.42 7.23 -0.69
CA VAL A 53 -1.29 6.68 -1.46
C VAL A 53 -1.80 5.86 -2.63
N ASP A 54 -1.39 6.23 -3.82
CA ASP A 54 -1.57 5.45 -5.04
C ASP A 54 -0.42 4.46 -5.22
N ALA A 55 -0.71 3.16 -5.08
CA ALA A 55 0.28 2.10 -5.23
C ALA A 55 0.51 1.65 -6.68
N ARG A 56 -0.14 2.29 -7.66
CA ARG A 56 0.01 1.99 -9.08
C ARG A 56 1.29 2.58 -9.66
N PRO A 57 1.77 2.07 -10.82
CA PRO A 57 2.84 2.71 -11.58
C PRO A 57 2.57 4.19 -11.82
N GLU A 58 3.63 4.99 -11.85
CA GLU A 58 3.56 6.44 -12.04
C GLU A 58 2.77 6.84 -13.29
N GLU A 59 2.92 6.10 -14.38
CA GLU A 59 2.16 6.35 -15.62
C GLU A 59 0.63 6.30 -15.40
N SER A 60 0.15 5.40 -14.53
CA SER A 60 -1.28 5.29 -14.22
C SER A 60 -1.74 6.44 -13.33
N TYR A 61 -0.93 6.84 -12.37
CA TYR A 61 -1.15 8.02 -11.54
C TYR A 61 -1.24 9.29 -12.41
N LEU A 62 -0.36 9.42 -13.40
CA LEU A 62 -0.29 10.53 -14.35
C LEU A 62 -1.34 10.47 -15.48
N GLY A 63 -2.33 9.58 -15.44
CA GLY A 63 -3.49 9.61 -16.34
C GLY A 63 -3.52 8.52 -17.40
N LYS A 64 -2.46 7.70 -17.56
CA LYS A 64 -2.48 6.59 -18.52
C LYS A 64 -3.37 5.45 -18.02
N SER A 65 -4.39 5.09 -18.79
CA SER A 65 -5.17 3.89 -18.49
C SER A 65 -4.30 2.64 -18.60
N PRO A 66 -4.20 1.81 -17.55
CA PRO A 66 -3.38 0.60 -17.59
C PRO A 66 -3.99 -0.49 -18.48
N ARG A 67 -5.31 -0.47 -18.69
CA ARG A 67 -6.07 -1.39 -19.54
C ARG A 67 -7.50 -0.88 -19.73
N PRO A 68 -8.23 -1.35 -20.75
CA PRO A 68 -9.63 -1.01 -20.97
C PRO A 68 -10.47 -1.22 -19.68
N GLY A 69 -11.32 -0.25 -19.35
CA GLY A 69 -12.17 -0.29 -18.16
C GLY A 69 -11.51 0.08 -16.84
N VAL A 70 -10.20 0.38 -16.84
CA VAL A 70 -9.49 0.88 -15.65
C VAL A 70 -9.02 2.31 -15.94
N PRO A 71 -9.51 3.31 -15.20
CA PRO A 71 -9.18 4.70 -15.49
C PRO A 71 -7.75 5.05 -15.08
N GLY A 72 -7.14 5.97 -15.82
CA GLY A 72 -5.93 6.69 -15.41
C GLY A 72 -6.28 7.94 -14.59
N GLY A 73 -5.26 8.58 -14.03
CA GLY A 73 -5.42 9.69 -13.08
C GLY A 73 -5.46 9.21 -11.64
N HIS A 74 -5.49 10.12 -10.69
CA HIS A 74 -5.37 9.81 -9.26
C HIS A 74 -6.46 10.48 -8.42
N ILE A 75 -6.73 9.92 -7.24
CA ILE A 75 -7.63 10.52 -6.24
C ILE A 75 -7.06 11.87 -5.79
N PRO A 76 -7.86 12.95 -5.72
CA PRO A 76 -7.38 14.26 -5.29
C PRO A 76 -6.61 14.20 -3.97
N GLY A 77 -5.43 14.83 -3.95
CA GLY A 77 -4.55 14.84 -2.77
C GLY A 77 -3.75 13.56 -2.52
N ALA A 78 -3.88 12.56 -3.38
CA ALA A 78 -3.07 11.35 -3.27
C ALA A 78 -1.62 11.61 -3.71
N VAL A 79 -0.68 10.92 -3.06
CA VAL A 79 0.72 10.84 -3.48
C VAL A 79 0.97 9.52 -4.20
N ASN A 80 1.84 9.50 -5.18
CA ASN A 80 2.22 8.26 -5.84
C ASN A 80 3.37 7.57 -5.10
N PHE A 81 3.17 6.31 -4.76
CA PHE A 81 4.22 5.42 -4.27
C PHE A 81 4.05 4.05 -4.92
N PRO A 82 4.59 3.86 -6.13
CA PRO A 82 4.51 2.60 -6.85
C PRO A 82 4.95 1.41 -6.01
N HIS A 83 4.15 0.35 -6.02
CA HIS A 83 4.44 -0.87 -5.28
C HIS A 83 5.84 -1.44 -5.61
N GLU A 84 6.32 -1.24 -6.83
CA GLU A 84 7.65 -1.67 -7.29
C GLU A 84 8.79 -1.06 -6.47
N ASN A 85 8.60 0.12 -5.88
CA ASN A 85 9.59 0.77 -5.02
C ASN A 85 9.94 -0.06 -3.78
N LEU A 86 9.07 -1.01 -3.38
CA LEU A 86 9.33 -1.92 -2.26
C LEU A 86 10.44 -2.94 -2.53
N ALA A 87 10.82 -3.16 -3.77
CA ALA A 87 11.89 -4.12 -4.13
C ALA A 87 13.28 -3.68 -3.67
N GLY A 88 13.46 -2.40 -3.34
CA GLY A 88 14.73 -1.84 -2.89
C GLY A 88 15.17 -2.28 -1.49
N ARG A 89 16.40 -1.91 -1.10
CA ARG A 89 16.89 -2.06 0.27
C ARG A 89 16.03 -1.27 1.25
N THR A 90 15.87 -1.78 2.46
CA THR A 90 14.95 -1.22 3.47
C THR A 90 15.25 0.23 3.82
N ASP A 91 16.52 0.61 3.93
CA ASP A 91 16.96 1.98 4.21
C ASP A 91 16.61 2.95 3.07
N ILE A 92 16.81 2.53 1.83
CA ILE A 92 16.45 3.32 0.64
C ILE A 92 14.94 3.50 0.55
N VAL A 93 14.19 2.41 0.71
CA VAL A 93 12.71 2.45 0.64
C VAL A 93 12.14 3.31 1.78
N ALA A 94 12.70 3.23 2.99
CA ALA A 94 12.29 4.08 4.10
C ALA A 94 12.50 5.58 3.78
N GLY A 95 13.60 5.92 3.11
CA GLY A 95 13.84 7.28 2.63
C GLY A 95 12.82 7.73 1.57
N LEU A 96 12.45 6.87 0.64
CA LEU A 96 11.42 7.15 -0.37
C LEU A 96 10.04 7.34 0.26
N LEU A 97 9.66 6.50 1.25
CA LEU A 97 8.42 6.66 2.00
C LEU A 97 8.37 8.02 2.69
N ALA A 98 9.44 8.39 3.40
CA ALA A 98 9.52 9.68 4.08
C ALA A 98 9.43 10.86 3.09
N LYS A 99 10.12 10.78 1.95
CA LYS A 99 10.08 11.79 0.88
C LYS A 99 8.66 11.94 0.30
N ALA A 100 7.91 10.86 0.18
CA ALA A 100 6.51 10.87 -0.24
C ALA A 100 5.54 11.32 0.87
N GLY A 101 6.04 11.70 2.04
CA GLY A 101 5.21 12.11 3.18
C GLY A 101 4.47 10.95 3.85
N ILE A 102 4.87 9.70 3.57
CA ILE A 102 4.32 8.48 4.16
C ILE A 102 5.11 8.20 5.45
N THR A 103 4.61 8.71 6.56
CA THR A 103 5.28 8.70 7.86
C THR A 103 4.42 8.02 8.93
N LYS A 104 5.05 7.52 10.00
CA LYS A 104 4.38 6.69 11.02
C LYS A 104 3.41 7.47 11.92
N ASP A 105 3.51 8.78 11.94
CA ASP A 105 2.61 9.69 12.67
C ASP A 105 1.30 9.94 11.92
N LYS A 106 1.24 9.62 10.62
CA LYS A 106 0.05 9.75 9.79
C LYS A 106 -0.74 8.44 9.69
N THR A 107 -2.03 8.57 9.39
CA THR A 107 -2.85 7.46 8.90
C THR A 107 -2.68 7.38 7.38
N VAL A 108 -2.25 6.22 6.90
CA VAL A 108 -1.93 5.96 5.49
C VAL A 108 -3.10 5.20 4.87
N ILE A 109 -3.77 5.79 3.89
CA ILE A 109 -4.86 5.17 3.13
C ILE A 109 -4.30 4.77 1.77
N ILE A 110 -4.31 3.50 1.44
CA ILE A 110 -3.66 2.97 0.23
C ILE A 110 -4.70 2.45 -0.74
N TYR A 111 -4.56 2.79 -2.01
CA TYR A 111 -5.39 2.26 -3.09
C TYR A 111 -4.54 1.87 -4.30
N CYS A 112 -5.16 1.12 -5.22
CA CYS A 112 -4.56 0.79 -6.52
C CYS A 112 -5.64 0.74 -7.62
N ASN A 113 -5.70 -0.31 -8.44
CA ASN A 113 -6.79 -0.50 -9.39
C ASN A 113 -7.99 -1.24 -8.76
N ALA A 114 -7.73 -2.37 -8.05
CA ALA A 114 -8.73 -3.28 -7.51
C ALA A 114 -8.27 -3.99 -6.22
N GLY A 115 -7.49 -3.32 -5.38
CA GLY A 115 -7.17 -3.76 -4.03
C GLY A 115 -5.93 -4.65 -3.85
N VAL A 116 -5.39 -5.28 -4.91
CA VAL A 116 -4.30 -6.27 -4.76
C VAL A 116 -2.94 -5.64 -4.43
N LEU A 117 -2.54 -4.59 -5.15
CA LEU A 117 -1.25 -3.92 -4.90
C LEU A 117 -1.31 -3.08 -3.62
N SER A 118 -2.46 -2.49 -3.31
CA SER A 118 -2.66 -1.73 -2.08
C SER A 118 -2.57 -2.60 -0.83
N GLU A 119 -3.16 -3.80 -0.85
CA GLU A 119 -3.05 -4.79 0.22
C GLU A 119 -1.59 -5.20 0.46
N ARG A 120 -0.84 -5.48 -0.62
CA ARG A 120 0.60 -5.81 -0.53
C ARG A 120 1.43 -4.67 0.04
N LEU A 121 1.17 -3.43 -0.38
CA LEU A 121 1.87 -2.28 0.17
C LEU A 121 1.53 -2.09 1.65
N ALA A 122 0.25 -2.22 2.02
CA ALA A 122 -0.20 -2.15 3.41
C ALA A 122 0.50 -3.19 4.30
N ASP A 123 0.55 -4.45 3.86
CA ASP A 123 1.27 -5.52 4.55
C ASP A 123 2.76 -5.18 4.75
N GLN A 124 3.43 -4.70 3.72
CA GLN A 124 4.84 -4.32 3.81
C GLN A 124 5.07 -3.13 4.73
N LEU A 125 4.20 -2.12 4.75
CA LEU A 125 4.32 -1.00 5.70
C LEU A 125 4.27 -1.49 7.15
N VAL A 126 3.38 -2.43 7.45
CA VAL A 126 3.27 -3.00 8.81
C VAL A 126 4.45 -3.93 9.13
N ARG A 127 4.71 -4.94 8.30
CA ARG A 127 5.69 -6.00 8.62
C ARG A 127 7.14 -5.55 8.48
N ARG A 128 7.44 -4.78 7.45
CA ARG A 128 8.84 -4.43 7.12
C ARG A 128 9.23 -3.05 7.64
N PHE A 129 8.29 -2.11 7.67
CA PHE A 129 8.57 -0.73 8.05
C PHE A 129 8.00 -0.36 9.42
N ASN A 130 7.41 -1.31 10.17
CA ASN A 130 6.89 -1.13 11.52
C ASN A 130 5.86 0.02 11.64
N PHE A 131 4.96 0.16 10.66
CA PHE A 131 3.78 1.00 10.82
C PHE A 131 2.79 0.31 11.77
N GLN A 132 2.06 1.08 12.55
CA GLN A 132 0.99 0.53 13.37
C GLN A 132 -0.17 0.07 12.47
N PRO A 133 -0.68 -1.17 12.59
CA PRO A 133 -1.78 -1.66 11.76
C PRO A 133 -3.01 -0.74 11.77
N SER A 134 -3.34 -0.16 12.93
CA SER A 134 -4.47 0.78 13.09
C SER A 134 -4.33 2.07 12.28
N ARG A 135 -3.10 2.42 11.88
CA ARG A 135 -2.79 3.60 11.06
C ARG A 135 -2.60 3.30 9.58
N VAL A 136 -2.75 2.05 9.17
CA VAL A 136 -2.70 1.66 7.76
C VAL A 136 -4.10 1.21 7.35
N LYS A 137 -4.63 1.78 6.28
CA LYS A 137 -5.96 1.50 5.75
C LYS A 137 -5.83 1.05 4.30
N ASN A 138 -6.55 0.01 3.92
CA ASN A 138 -6.61 -0.46 2.55
C ASN A 138 -7.94 -0.05 1.93
N TYR A 139 -7.92 0.83 0.94
CA TYR A 139 -9.11 1.09 0.12
C TYR A 139 -9.21 0.00 -0.96
N ARG A 140 -9.89 -1.10 -0.61
CA ARG A 140 -9.97 -2.30 -1.45
C ARG A 140 -10.69 -2.06 -2.77
N GLY A 141 -11.75 -1.25 -2.78
CA GLY A 141 -12.50 -0.89 -4.00
C GLY A 141 -11.67 -0.14 -5.02
N SER A 142 -10.71 0.66 -4.56
CA SER A 142 -9.70 1.32 -5.39
C SER A 142 -10.31 2.16 -6.53
N THR A 143 -9.57 2.41 -7.63
CA THR A 143 -10.04 3.27 -8.71
C THR A 143 -11.24 2.70 -9.46
N VAL A 144 -11.37 1.38 -9.55
CA VAL A 144 -12.51 0.74 -10.24
C VAL A 144 -13.84 1.02 -9.52
N GLU A 145 -13.85 1.01 -8.19
CA GLU A 145 -15.02 1.40 -7.40
C GLU A 145 -15.18 2.92 -7.35
N TRP A 146 -14.07 3.65 -7.17
CA TRP A 146 -14.07 5.10 -7.04
C TRP A 146 -14.84 5.80 -8.13
N VAL A 147 -14.64 5.41 -9.39
CA VAL A 147 -15.27 6.05 -10.55
C VAL A 147 -16.72 5.64 -10.78
N GLN A 148 -17.27 4.70 -10.01
CA GLN A 148 -18.69 4.34 -10.10
C GLN A 148 -19.59 5.38 -9.43
N ASP A 149 -19.07 6.17 -8.49
CA ASP A 149 -19.79 7.28 -7.89
C ASP A 149 -19.49 8.56 -8.68
N PRO A 150 -20.50 9.21 -9.29
CA PRO A 150 -20.30 10.41 -10.12
C PRO A 150 -19.77 11.63 -9.32
N ARG A 151 -19.82 11.58 -7.99
CA ARG A 151 -19.22 12.61 -7.13
C ARG A 151 -17.69 12.50 -7.05
N ASN A 152 -17.15 11.35 -7.42
CA ASN A 152 -15.73 11.06 -7.34
C ASN A 152 -15.05 11.40 -8.66
N VAL A 153 -13.93 12.10 -8.58
CA VAL A 153 -13.13 12.43 -9.74
C VAL A 153 -11.72 11.81 -9.60
N LEU A 154 -11.09 11.55 -10.74
CA LEU A 154 -9.67 11.31 -10.81
C LEU A 154 -9.03 12.53 -11.49
N LEU A 155 -7.97 13.05 -10.89
CA LEU A 155 -7.25 14.19 -11.45
C LEU A 155 -6.30 13.72 -12.55
N PRO A 156 -6.21 14.45 -13.68
CA PRO A 156 -5.17 14.27 -14.67
C PRO A 156 -3.83 14.83 -14.16
N PRO A 157 -2.71 14.60 -14.89
CA PRO A 157 -1.35 14.97 -14.49
C PRO A 157 -1.10 16.46 -14.23
N ASP A 158 -1.91 17.34 -14.78
CA ASP A 158 -1.70 18.79 -14.78
C ASP A 158 -2.22 19.50 -13.52
N HIS A 159 -2.85 18.77 -12.60
CA HIS A 159 -3.23 19.31 -11.29
C HIS A 159 -2.12 19.05 -10.28
N GLU A 160 -1.37 20.10 -10.01
CA GLU A 160 -0.27 20.17 -9.06
C GLU A 160 -0.55 19.37 -7.78
N THR A 161 0.11 18.23 -7.64
CA THR A 161 0.46 17.74 -6.32
C THR A 161 1.45 18.75 -5.77
N GLY A 162 1.06 19.54 -4.78
CA GLY A 162 1.86 20.63 -4.21
C GLY A 162 3.14 20.15 -3.50
N PHE A 163 4.03 19.54 -4.24
CA PHE A 163 5.45 19.55 -3.94
C PHE A 163 6.00 20.80 -4.61
N ALA A 164 6.16 21.87 -3.82
CA ALA A 164 6.96 23.01 -4.22
C ALA A 164 8.33 22.47 -4.68
N GLU A 165 8.54 22.42 -6.00
CA GLU A 165 9.88 22.36 -6.52
C GLU A 165 10.58 23.60 -5.99
N ASP A 166 11.56 23.36 -5.12
CA ASP A 166 12.47 24.37 -4.62
C ASP A 166 13.22 24.93 -5.83
N THR A 167 12.75 26.08 -6.31
CA THR A 167 13.25 26.84 -7.44
C THR A 167 14.65 27.43 -7.15
N ALA A 168 15.45 26.76 -6.32
CA ALA A 168 16.82 27.14 -5.99
C ALA A 168 17.87 26.66 -7.00
N SER A 169 17.55 25.72 -7.90
CA SER A 169 18.54 25.14 -8.83
C SER A 169 18.71 25.91 -10.16
N GLN A 170 17.88 26.89 -10.47
CA GLN A 170 18.01 27.63 -11.74
C GLN A 170 18.85 28.93 -11.65
N ARG A 171 19.47 29.20 -10.52
CA ARG A 171 20.27 30.47 -10.36
C ARG A 171 21.78 30.31 -10.58
N PHE A 172 22.27 29.14 -10.99
CA PHE A 172 23.70 28.89 -11.17
C PHE A 172 24.19 28.57 -12.59
N MET A 173 23.36 28.76 -13.62
CA MET A 173 23.82 28.69 -15.00
C MET A 173 23.51 29.99 -15.74
N GLY A 174 24.25 31.03 -15.40
CA GLY A 174 24.16 32.33 -16.08
C GLY A 174 25.23 33.29 -15.63
N LYS A 175 26.49 32.99 -15.94
CA LYS A 175 27.55 33.96 -16.27
C LYS A 175 28.73 33.21 -16.86
#